data_b4846402445bf1be18ec7c9ff68cae84
#
_entry.id   b4846402445bf1be18ec7c9ff68cae84
#
_cell.length_a   1.000
_cell.length_b   1.000
_cell.length_c   1.000
_cell.angle_alpha   90.00
_cell.angle_beta   90.00
_cell.angle_gamma   90.00
#
_symmetry.space_group_name_H-M   'P 1'
#
loop_
_entity.id
_entity.type
_entity.pdbx_description
1 polymer ?
#
loop_
_entity_poly.entity_id
_entity_poly.type
_entity_poly.pdbx_seq_one_letter_code
_entity_poly.pdbx_strand_id
1 'polypeptide(L)'
;MNFEVDSHHLFEDLIAQPLAVSLLEAALSQGRFAPAYLFSGPDGVGRSLAVLRFLEGVLTGGKSLMRERRRLEALNHPDLLWLEPTYQHQGRLVPQSQGEAEGVSRRSPPLLRLEQIRGVTRFLGRQPVEALRGMVVIEAAEAMPEAAANALLKTLEEPGHGLLILLSAAPERLLSTIRSRCQQILFSRLDGDAMEAVLARVQGAEIESSLLGLDKPELLAMAGGSPGALLSHLRAWQLVPEELWHRLEDRPQKPMDALALARDITEALNGEQQLWLINWWQQHLWIQQSDPNPLNRLERLRSHLLGFVQPRLAWEVALLELIPSA
;
A
#
# COMPACT_ATOMS: atom_id res chain seq x y z
N MET A 1 -6.66 40.82 -6.18
CA MET A 1 -7.48 40.34 -5.06
C MET A 1 -6.75 39.12 -4.52
N ASN A 2 -5.89 39.35 -3.50
CA ASN A 2 -5.09 38.29 -2.88
C ASN A 2 -6.06 37.47 -2.02
N PHE A 3 -6.36 36.28 -2.46
CA PHE A 3 -7.00 35.29 -1.63
C PHE A 3 -5.92 34.74 -0.68
N GLU A 4 -5.88 35.16 0.57
CA GLU A 4 -5.28 34.41 1.64
C GLU A 4 -6.09 33.10 1.72
N VAL A 5 -5.59 32.10 1.05
CA VAL A 5 -6.16 30.76 1.09
C VAL A 5 -5.70 30.16 2.41
N ASP A 6 -6.65 29.92 3.31
CA ASP A 6 -6.42 29.23 4.58
C ASP A 6 -6.17 27.74 4.29
N SER A 7 -5.04 27.47 3.63
CA SER A 7 -4.64 26.12 3.20
C SER A 7 -4.14 25.26 4.36
N HIS A 8 -3.88 25.84 5.51
CA HIS A 8 -3.33 25.16 6.67
C HIS A 8 -4.22 24.03 7.21
N HIS A 9 -5.55 24.10 7.00
CA HIS A 9 -6.47 23.06 7.44
C HIS A 9 -6.65 21.91 6.43
N LEU A 10 -6.19 22.07 5.19
CA LEU A 10 -6.45 21.08 4.14
C LEU A 10 -5.63 19.79 4.33
N PHE A 11 -4.35 19.92 4.70
CA PHE A 11 -3.41 18.81 4.92
C PHE A 11 -3.14 18.54 6.42
N GLU A 12 -4.00 18.97 7.31
CA GLU A 12 -3.82 18.84 8.76
C GLU A 12 -3.67 17.40 9.21
N ASP A 13 -4.32 16.47 8.50
CA ASP A 13 -4.27 15.04 8.78
C ASP A 13 -3.05 14.31 8.13
N LEU A 14 -2.25 15.02 7.33
CA LEU A 14 -1.03 14.47 6.72
C LEU A 14 0.20 14.78 7.60
N ILE A 15 0.54 13.83 8.47
CA ILE A 15 1.62 13.99 9.46
C ILE A 15 2.98 13.66 8.84
N ALA A 16 4.02 14.41 9.24
CA ALA A 16 5.44 14.19 8.92
C ALA A 16 5.78 14.15 7.41
N GLN A 17 5.01 14.89 6.59
CA GLN A 17 5.30 15.06 5.16
C GLN A 17 5.46 16.55 4.78
N PRO A 18 6.30 17.34 5.48
CA PRO A 18 6.33 18.81 5.33
C PRO A 18 6.70 19.27 3.92
N LEU A 19 7.63 18.56 3.27
CA LEU A 19 8.05 18.90 1.91
C LEU A 19 6.93 18.66 0.89
N ALA A 20 6.24 17.52 1.00
CA ALA A 20 5.09 17.23 0.12
C ALA A 20 3.98 18.24 0.33
N VAL A 21 3.63 18.56 1.59
CA VAL A 21 2.61 19.56 1.93
C VAL A 21 2.97 20.91 1.34
N SER A 22 4.20 21.41 1.57
CA SER A 22 4.61 22.73 1.08
C SER A 22 4.54 22.86 -0.45
N LEU A 23 4.90 21.81 -1.20
CA LEU A 23 4.82 21.81 -2.65
C LEU A 23 3.36 21.81 -3.15
N LEU A 24 2.48 21.04 -2.50
CA LEU A 24 1.07 20.97 -2.86
C LEU A 24 0.33 22.26 -2.50
N GLU A 25 0.60 22.84 -1.34
CA GLU A 25 0.07 24.15 -0.94
C GLU A 25 0.53 25.29 -1.88
N ALA A 26 1.79 25.27 -2.29
CA ALA A 26 2.29 26.22 -3.28
C ALA A 26 1.57 26.09 -4.63
N ALA A 27 1.29 24.88 -5.08
CA ALA A 27 0.53 24.66 -6.30
C ALA A 27 -0.93 25.18 -6.18
N LEU A 28 -1.57 24.93 -5.04
CA LEU A 28 -2.93 25.38 -4.76
C LEU A 28 -3.02 26.91 -4.67
N SER A 29 -2.11 27.55 -3.90
CA SER A 29 -2.12 28.99 -3.66
C SER A 29 -1.84 29.79 -4.94
N GLN A 30 -0.98 29.27 -5.83
CA GLN A 30 -0.68 29.88 -7.11
C GLN A 30 -1.73 29.57 -8.20
N GLY A 31 -2.61 28.60 -7.99
CA GLY A 31 -3.53 28.08 -8.98
C GLY A 31 -2.82 27.48 -10.20
N ARG A 32 -1.55 27.10 -10.04
CA ARG A 32 -0.71 26.52 -11.07
C ARG A 32 -0.47 25.04 -10.82
N PHE A 33 -1.10 24.22 -11.62
CA PHE A 33 -0.99 22.78 -11.50
C PHE A 33 -0.15 22.23 -12.64
N ALA A 34 0.81 21.37 -12.31
CA ALA A 34 1.46 20.56 -13.31
C ALA A 34 0.42 19.63 -13.95
N PRO A 35 0.53 19.33 -15.25
CA PRO A 35 -0.39 18.43 -15.92
C PRO A 35 -0.34 17.01 -15.35
N ALA A 36 0.82 16.60 -14.83
CA ALA A 36 1.01 15.32 -14.19
C ALA A 36 1.90 15.42 -12.94
N TYR A 37 1.54 14.66 -11.91
CA TYR A 37 2.30 14.49 -10.68
C TYR A 37 2.66 13.02 -10.48
N LEU A 38 3.83 12.79 -9.87
CA LEU A 38 4.24 11.47 -9.38
C LEU A 38 4.46 11.55 -7.87
N PHE A 39 3.53 10.98 -7.10
CA PHE A 39 3.66 10.84 -5.66
C PHE A 39 4.40 9.54 -5.37
N SER A 40 5.65 9.66 -4.96
CA SER A 40 6.54 8.53 -4.76
C SER A 40 6.99 8.38 -3.32
N GLY A 41 7.08 7.15 -2.85
CA GLY A 41 7.48 6.80 -1.49
C GLY A 41 6.87 5.47 -1.06
N PRO A 42 7.20 4.95 0.12
CA PRO A 42 6.69 3.68 0.62
C PRO A 42 5.15 3.63 0.68
N ASP A 43 4.58 2.43 0.61
CA ASP A 43 3.15 2.26 0.82
C ASP A 43 2.77 2.61 2.25
N GLY A 44 1.57 3.19 2.43
CA GLY A 44 1.00 3.48 3.73
C GLY A 44 1.59 4.70 4.48
N VAL A 45 2.44 5.53 3.84
CA VAL A 45 2.99 6.77 4.44
C VAL A 45 2.11 8.00 4.21
N GLY A 46 0.89 7.84 3.66
CA GLY A 46 -0.08 8.92 3.48
C GLY A 46 -0.19 9.45 2.04
N ARG A 47 0.38 8.79 1.02
CA ARG A 47 0.30 9.23 -0.38
C ARG A 47 -1.14 9.39 -0.88
N SER A 48 -1.99 8.37 -0.69
CA SER A 48 -3.40 8.43 -1.13
C SER A 48 -4.19 9.49 -0.38
N LEU A 49 -3.90 9.67 0.92
CA LEU A 49 -4.49 10.75 1.72
C LEU A 49 -4.10 12.12 1.15
N ALA A 50 -2.82 12.33 0.85
CA ALA A 50 -2.33 13.58 0.24
C ALA A 50 -3.00 13.88 -1.11
N VAL A 51 -3.22 12.84 -1.95
CA VAL A 51 -3.97 12.98 -3.19
C VAL A 51 -5.38 13.47 -2.92
N LEU A 52 -6.12 12.84 -2.01
CA LEU A 52 -7.49 13.21 -1.70
C LEU A 52 -7.58 14.67 -1.21
N ARG A 53 -6.65 15.09 -0.34
CA ARG A 53 -6.59 16.49 0.16
C ARG A 53 -6.19 17.48 -0.94
N PHE A 54 -5.25 17.10 -1.80
CA PHE A 54 -4.86 17.93 -2.94
C PHE A 54 -6.01 18.10 -3.94
N LEU A 55 -6.73 17.03 -4.26
CA LEU A 55 -7.91 17.08 -5.13
C LEU A 55 -9.06 17.88 -4.51
N GLU A 56 -9.26 17.79 -3.18
CA GLU A 56 -10.20 18.66 -2.46
C GLU A 56 -9.83 20.13 -2.68
N GLY A 57 -8.55 20.48 -2.50
CA GLY A 57 -8.06 21.83 -2.74
C GLY A 57 -8.22 22.30 -4.20
N VAL A 58 -8.00 21.42 -5.17
CA VAL A 58 -8.22 21.71 -6.60
C VAL A 58 -9.70 22.02 -6.90
N LEU A 59 -10.63 21.27 -6.30
CA LEU A 59 -12.07 21.46 -6.50
C LEU A 59 -12.60 22.72 -5.82
N THR A 60 -12.04 23.06 -4.66
CA THR A 60 -12.58 24.10 -3.78
C THR A 60 -11.82 25.44 -3.84
N GLY A 61 -10.78 25.49 -4.66
CA GLY A 61 -9.88 26.68 -4.70
C GLY A 61 -9.03 26.82 -3.44
N GLY A 62 -8.57 25.69 -2.86
CA GLY A 62 -7.70 25.65 -1.69
C GLY A 62 -8.43 25.63 -0.34
N LYS A 63 -9.76 25.54 -0.34
CA LYS A 63 -10.53 25.48 0.90
C LYS A 63 -10.83 24.04 1.31
N SER A 64 -10.95 23.76 2.61
CA SER A 64 -11.46 22.48 3.08
C SER A 64 -12.98 22.51 3.14
N LEU A 65 -13.63 21.59 2.41
CA LEU A 65 -15.08 21.43 2.37
C LEU A 65 -15.47 19.98 2.61
N MET A 66 -16.09 19.71 3.77
CA MET A 66 -16.49 18.37 4.19
C MET A 66 -17.36 17.61 3.17
N ARG A 67 -18.16 18.31 2.38
CA ARG A 67 -18.99 17.69 1.33
C ARG A 67 -18.10 17.08 0.24
N GLU A 68 -17.14 17.86 -0.28
CA GLU A 68 -16.25 17.40 -1.35
C GLU A 68 -15.25 16.36 -0.84
N ARG A 69 -14.76 16.53 0.40
CA ARG A 69 -13.92 15.54 1.09
C ARG A 69 -14.59 14.17 1.13
N ARG A 70 -15.83 14.07 1.59
CA ARG A 70 -16.58 12.81 1.65
C ARG A 70 -16.83 12.19 0.27
N ARG A 71 -17.07 13.00 -0.75
CA ARG A 71 -17.26 12.52 -2.15
C ARG A 71 -15.98 11.93 -2.71
N LEU A 72 -14.85 12.59 -2.45
CA LEU A 72 -13.53 12.11 -2.87
C LEU A 72 -13.13 10.84 -2.13
N GLU A 73 -13.32 10.78 -0.81
CA GLU A 73 -13.04 9.59 0.01
C GLU A 73 -13.89 8.38 -0.40
N ALA A 74 -15.14 8.63 -0.78
CA ALA A 74 -16.02 7.60 -1.33
C ALA A 74 -15.75 7.28 -2.82
N LEU A 75 -14.75 7.94 -3.45
CA LEU A 75 -14.46 7.88 -4.88
C LEU A 75 -15.69 8.12 -5.77
N ASN A 76 -16.62 8.96 -5.30
CA ASN A 76 -17.91 9.26 -5.94
C ASN A 76 -17.97 10.71 -6.42
N HIS A 77 -17.04 11.09 -7.28
CA HIS A 77 -17.07 12.39 -7.97
C HIS A 77 -17.07 12.16 -9.49
N PRO A 78 -17.98 12.78 -10.27
CA PRO A 78 -18.13 12.49 -11.70
C PRO A 78 -16.88 12.80 -12.54
N ASP A 79 -16.07 13.76 -12.09
CA ASP A 79 -14.86 14.19 -12.78
C ASP A 79 -13.59 13.60 -12.16
N LEU A 80 -13.71 12.56 -11.31
CA LEU A 80 -12.61 11.78 -10.77
C LEU A 80 -12.65 10.37 -11.34
N LEU A 81 -11.53 9.94 -11.91
CA LEU A 81 -11.28 8.55 -12.26
C LEU A 81 -10.12 8.03 -11.40
N TRP A 82 -10.41 7.05 -10.54
CA TRP A 82 -9.43 6.38 -9.70
C TRP A 82 -9.18 4.97 -10.21
N LEU A 83 -7.93 4.68 -10.57
CA LEU A 83 -7.53 3.39 -11.11
C LEU A 83 -6.58 2.69 -10.16
N GLU A 84 -6.82 1.43 -9.94
CA GLU A 84 -5.95 0.51 -9.22
C GLU A 84 -5.62 -0.72 -10.08
N PRO A 85 -4.53 -1.45 -9.78
CA PRO A 85 -4.23 -2.71 -10.44
C PRO A 85 -5.36 -3.73 -10.26
N THR A 86 -5.52 -4.60 -11.24
CA THR A 86 -6.59 -5.60 -11.26
C THR A 86 -6.04 -7.02 -11.39
N TYR A 87 -6.68 -7.94 -10.68
CA TYR A 87 -6.55 -9.37 -10.92
C TYR A 87 -7.46 -9.82 -12.06
N GLN A 88 -7.08 -10.89 -12.75
CA GLN A 88 -7.99 -11.58 -13.65
C GLN A 88 -8.53 -12.81 -12.93
N HIS A 89 -9.83 -12.78 -12.61
CA HIS A 89 -10.50 -13.87 -11.92
C HIS A 89 -11.78 -14.24 -12.67
N GLN A 90 -11.93 -15.53 -13.04
CA GLN A 90 -13.12 -16.07 -13.73
C GLN A 90 -13.58 -15.22 -14.94
N GLY A 91 -12.63 -14.69 -15.73
CA GLY A 91 -12.94 -13.86 -16.91
C GLY A 91 -13.31 -12.41 -16.59
N ARG A 92 -13.32 -12.00 -15.31
CA ARG A 92 -13.56 -10.62 -14.86
C ARG A 92 -12.29 -9.96 -14.34
N LEU A 93 -12.27 -8.65 -14.39
CA LEU A 93 -11.23 -7.84 -13.74
C LEU A 93 -11.73 -7.46 -12.34
N VAL A 94 -10.98 -7.89 -11.33
CA VAL A 94 -11.27 -7.59 -9.92
C VAL A 94 -10.23 -6.59 -9.43
N PRO A 95 -10.63 -5.43 -8.92
CA PRO A 95 -9.74 -4.46 -8.31
C PRO A 95 -8.89 -5.08 -7.20
N GLN A 96 -7.65 -4.63 -7.04
CA GLN A 96 -6.75 -5.16 -6.01
C GLN A 96 -7.36 -5.04 -4.61
N SER A 97 -8.03 -3.92 -4.32
CA SER A 97 -8.71 -3.66 -3.06
C SER A 97 -9.84 -4.65 -2.75
N GLN A 98 -10.44 -5.27 -3.76
CA GLN A 98 -11.58 -6.20 -3.63
C GLN A 98 -11.13 -7.67 -3.75
N GLY A 99 -9.86 -7.93 -4.07
CA GLY A 99 -9.36 -9.27 -4.36
C GLY A 99 -9.58 -10.27 -3.23
N GLU A 100 -9.41 -9.85 -1.97
CA GLU A 100 -9.62 -10.71 -0.81
C GLU A 100 -11.11 -11.06 -0.61
N ALA A 101 -11.99 -10.08 -0.70
CA ALA A 101 -13.43 -10.26 -0.55
C ALA A 101 -14.02 -11.19 -1.62
N GLU A 102 -13.45 -11.17 -2.84
CA GLU A 102 -13.86 -12.04 -3.95
C GLU A 102 -13.10 -13.37 -4.01
N GLY A 103 -12.28 -13.69 -3.02
CA GLY A 103 -11.55 -14.96 -2.95
C GLY A 103 -10.56 -15.17 -4.09
N VAL A 104 -9.99 -14.09 -4.61
CA VAL A 104 -9.03 -14.17 -5.71
C VAL A 104 -7.76 -14.87 -5.25
N SER A 105 -7.40 -15.96 -5.91
CA SER A 105 -6.10 -16.59 -5.70
C SER A 105 -5.00 -15.68 -6.27
N ARG A 106 -4.18 -15.10 -5.40
CA ARG A 106 -3.10 -14.15 -5.77
C ARG A 106 -1.87 -14.85 -6.36
N ARG A 107 -2.07 -15.80 -7.25
CA ARG A 107 -0.99 -16.53 -7.95
C ARG A 107 -0.16 -15.61 -8.86
N SER A 108 -0.74 -14.52 -9.34
CA SER A 108 -0.07 -13.53 -10.18
C SER A 108 -0.30 -12.15 -9.59
N PRO A 109 0.70 -11.24 -9.63
CA PRO A 109 0.51 -9.88 -9.17
C PRO A 109 -0.59 -9.17 -9.98
N PRO A 110 -1.33 -8.26 -9.36
CA PRO A 110 -2.31 -7.45 -10.08
C PRO A 110 -1.59 -6.48 -11.02
N LEU A 111 -2.22 -6.16 -12.13
CA LEU A 111 -1.64 -5.31 -13.17
C LEU A 111 -2.59 -4.17 -13.56
N LEU A 112 -2.00 -3.03 -13.93
CA LEU A 112 -2.70 -1.96 -14.62
C LEU A 112 -2.75 -2.27 -16.10
N ARG A 113 -3.93 -2.62 -16.59
CA ARG A 113 -4.08 -3.13 -17.95
C ARG A 113 -4.16 -2.01 -18.97
N LEU A 114 -3.75 -2.31 -20.21
CA LEU A 114 -3.78 -1.36 -21.33
C LEU A 114 -5.17 -0.72 -21.49
N GLU A 115 -6.26 -1.48 -21.34
CA GLU A 115 -7.62 -0.97 -21.48
C GLU A 115 -8.00 0.04 -20.38
N GLN A 116 -7.48 -0.13 -19.15
CA GLN A 116 -7.66 0.86 -18.08
C GLN A 116 -6.97 2.18 -18.48
N ILE A 117 -5.75 2.11 -19.01
CA ILE A 117 -4.99 3.30 -19.46
C ILE A 117 -5.65 3.97 -20.67
N ARG A 118 -6.19 3.21 -21.61
CA ARG A 118 -7.02 3.78 -22.70
C ARG A 118 -8.28 4.47 -22.16
N GLY A 119 -8.82 3.97 -21.06
CA GLY A 119 -9.91 4.61 -20.32
C GLY A 119 -9.54 6.00 -19.81
N VAL A 120 -8.29 6.20 -19.35
CA VAL A 120 -7.76 7.50 -18.91
C VAL A 120 -7.84 8.52 -20.04
N THR A 121 -7.32 8.20 -21.23
CA THR A 121 -7.34 9.09 -22.39
C THR A 121 -8.77 9.48 -22.77
N ARG A 122 -9.70 8.52 -22.78
CA ARG A 122 -11.11 8.77 -23.07
C ARG A 122 -11.77 9.65 -22.00
N PHE A 123 -11.42 9.44 -20.73
CA PHE A 123 -11.97 10.20 -19.61
C PHE A 123 -11.50 11.67 -19.66
N LEU A 124 -10.20 11.90 -19.83
CA LEU A 124 -9.62 13.25 -19.93
C LEU A 124 -10.02 14.00 -21.22
N GLY A 125 -10.43 13.28 -22.27
CA GLY A 125 -10.97 13.85 -23.49
C GLY A 125 -12.42 14.34 -23.40
N ARG A 126 -13.11 14.11 -22.26
CA ARG A 126 -14.48 14.61 -22.03
C ARG A 126 -14.43 15.98 -21.38
N GLN A 127 -15.47 16.76 -21.58
CA GLN A 127 -15.69 17.95 -20.76
C GLN A 127 -16.07 17.53 -19.34
N PRO A 128 -15.45 18.12 -18.30
CA PRO A 128 -15.86 17.89 -16.91
C PRO A 128 -17.32 18.30 -16.69
N VAL A 129 -17.98 17.63 -15.74
CA VAL A 129 -19.41 17.83 -15.43
C VAL A 129 -19.58 18.92 -14.37
N GLU A 130 -18.78 18.87 -13.30
CA GLU A 130 -18.86 19.77 -12.15
C GLU A 130 -17.55 20.51 -11.90
N ALA A 131 -16.41 19.89 -12.15
CA ALA A 131 -15.08 20.46 -11.90
C ALA A 131 -14.57 21.30 -13.07
N LEU A 132 -13.55 22.12 -12.82
CA LEU A 132 -12.85 22.87 -13.89
C LEU A 132 -12.00 21.97 -14.78
N ARG A 133 -11.69 20.73 -14.32
CA ARG A 133 -10.84 19.76 -15.02
C ARG A 133 -11.15 18.33 -14.63
N GLY A 134 -10.93 17.41 -15.54
CA GLY A 134 -10.94 15.98 -15.24
C GLY A 134 -9.72 15.60 -14.37
N MET A 135 -9.93 14.78 -13.35
CA MET A 135 -8.90 14.34 -12.43
C MET A 135 -8.74 12.83 -12.53
N VAL A 136 -7.50 12.37 -12.71
CA VAL A 136 -7.19 10.93 -12.79
C VAL A 136 -6.13 10.59 -11.78
N VAL A 137 -6.36 9.53 -11.02
CA VAL A 137 -5.40 8.95 -10.10
C VAL A 137 -5.11 7.51 -10.52
N ILE A 138 -3.85 7.15 -10.59
CA ILE A 138 -3.40 5.80 -10.92
C ILE A 138 -2.55 5.28 -9.76
N GLU A 139 -3.08 4.31 -9.01
CA GLU A 139 -2.36 3.62 -7.93
C GLU A 139 -1.38 2.59 -8.47
N ALA A 140 -0.29 2.38 -7.73
CA ALA A 140 0.76 1.42 -8.04
C ALA A 140 1.16 1.49 -9.52
N ALA A 141 1.52 2.69 -9.97
CA ALA A 141 1.82 2.96 -11.39
C ALA A 141 2.94 2.05 -11.94
N GLU A 142 3.83 1.56 -11.08
CA GLU A 142 4.85 0.54 -11.41
C GLU A 142 4.28 -0.82 -11.82
N ALA A 143 2.99 -1.08 -11.55
CA ALA A 143 2.30 -2.28 -12.00
C ALA A 143 1.83 -2.22 -13.47
N MET A 144 2.13 -1.13 -14.18
CA MET A 144 1.87 -1.03 -15.62
C MET A 144 2.83 -1.91 -16.42
N PRO A 145 2.33 -2.86 -17.24
CA PRO A 145 3.12 -3.46 -18.29
C PRO A 145 3.60 -2.42 -19.31
N GLU A 146 4.67 -2.69 -20.02
CA GLU A 146 5.29 -1.77 -20.98
C GLU A 146 4.30 -1.18 -21.99
N ALA A 147 3.40 -2.01 -22.51
CA ALA A 147 2.37 -1.56 -23.47
C ALA A 147 1.40 -0.52 -22.85
N ALA A 148 1.04 -0.68 -21.58
CA ALA A 148 0.20 0.26 -20.85
C ALA A 148 0.96 1.55 -20.55
N ALA A 149 2.21 1.44 -20.09
CA ALA A 149 3.09 2.57 -19.82
C ALA A 149 3.33 3.43 -21.08
N ASN A 150 3.60 2.79 -22.23
CA ASN A 150 3.76 3.48 -23.51
C ASN A 150 2.46 4.16 -23.98
N ALA A 151 1.30 3.56 -23.73
CA ALA A 151 0.02 4.19 -24.05
C ALA A 151 -0.23 5.45 -23.19
N LEU A 152 0.22 5.47 -21.92
CA LEU A 152 0.09 6.61 -21.04
C LEU A 152 0.94 7.82 -21.50
N LEU A 153 2.10 7.58 -22.15
CA LEU A 153 2.98 8.66 -22.64
C LEU A 153 2.26 9.66 -23.52
N LYS A 154 1.35 9.21 -24.39
CA LYS A 154 0.56 10.11 -25.24
C LYS A 154 -0.29 11.08 -24.41
N THR A 155 -0.90 10.58 -23.33
CA THR A 155 -1.70 11.41 -22.42
C THR A 155 -0.82 12.36 -21.61
N LEU A 156 0.40 11.97 -21.28
CA LEU A 156 1.36 12.83 -20.57
C LEU A 156 1.94 13.93 -21.46
N GLU A 157 2.03 13.69 -22.77
CA GLU A 157 2.49 14.69 -23.75
C GLU A 157 1.40 15.71 -24.08
N GLU A 158 0.16 15.26 -24.15
CA GLU A 158 -1.00 16.09 -24.47
C GLU A 158 -2.14 15.87 -23.47
N PRO A 159 -1.97 16.28 -22.21
CA PRO A 159 -2.95 16.01 -21.15
C PRO A 159 -4.22 16.87 -21.25
N GLY A 160 -4.28 17.80 -22.18
CA GLY A 160 -5.37 18.76 -22.30
C GLY A 160 -5.51 19.61 -21.03
N HIS A 161 -6.73 19.76 -20.53
CA HIS A 161 -7.03 20.44 -19.26
C HIS A 161 -7.10 19.49 -18.05
N GLY A 162 -6.69 18.23 -18.23
CA GLY A 162 -6.73 17.22 -17.17
C GLY A 162 -5.63 17.38 -16.12
N LEU A 163 -5.85 16.74 -14.98
CA LEU A 163 -4.86 16.57 -13.91
C LEU A 163 -4.64 15.07 -13.70
N LEU A 164 -3.41 14.61 -13.91
CA LEU A 164 -3.03 13.21 -13.72
C LEU A 164 -2.12 13.07 -12.51
N ILE A 165 -2.43 12.13 -11.62
CA ILE A 165 -1.61 11.81 -10.44
C ILE A 165 -1.27 10.32 -10.47
N LEU A 166 0.01 10.03 -10.47
CA LEU A 166 0.55 8.67 -10.37
C LEU A 166 1.04 8.43 -8.94
N LEU A 167 0.64 7.32 -8.33
CA LEU A 167 1.18 6.84 -7.06
C LEU A 167 2.13 5.68 -7.33
N SER A 168 3.33 5.72 -6.76
CA SER A 168 4.32 4.65 -6.93
C SER A 168 5.14 4.43 -5.66
N ALA A 169 5.25 3.16 -5.25
CA ALA A 169 6.16 2.75 -4.19
C ALA A 169 7.58 2.45 -4.71
N ALA A 170 7.70 2.17 -6.01
CA ALA A 170 8.93 1.84 -6.70
C ALA A 170 9.09 2.68 -7.99
N PRO A 171 9.31 4.01 -7.86
CA PRO A 171 9.35 4.91 -9.01
C PRO A 171 10.47 4.58 -10.00
N GLU A 172 11.52 3.89 -9.56
CA GLU A 172 12.62 3.42 -10.42
C GLU A 172 12.16 2.35 -11.43
N ARG A 173 11.06 1.65 -11.18
CA ARG A 173 10.45 0.67 -12.10
C ARG A 173 9.61 1.32 -13.18
N LEU A 174 9.26 2.60 -13.03
CA LEU A 174 8.58 3.37 -14.08
C LEU A 174 9.54 3.74 -15.20
N LEU A 175 9.02 3.82 -16.43
CA LEU A 175 9.78 4.34 -17.54
C LEU A 175 10.33 5.74 -17.20
N SER A 176 11.60 5.99 -17.54
CA SER A 176 12.23 7.30 -17.34
C SER A 176 11.48 8.43 -18.07
N THR A 177 10.89 8.10 -19.20
CA THR A 177 10.04 9.00 -20.01
C THR A 177 8.75 9.42 -19.31
N ILE A 178 8.15 8.57 -18.46
CA ILE A 178 7.01 8.93 -17.59
C ILE A 178 7.50 9.84 -16.48
N ARG A 179 8.57 9.43 -15.77
CA ARG A 179 9.11 10.19 -14.64
C ARG A 179 9.52 11.61 -15.00
N SER A 180 10.12 11.79 -16.17
CA SER A 180 10.58 13.11 -16.65
C SER A 180 9.44 14.08 -17.00
N ARG A 181 8.22 13.57 -17.20
CA ARG A 181 7.02 14.37 -17.52
C ARG A 181 6.14 14.67 -16.32
N CYS A 182 6.47 14.10 -15.17
CA CYS A 182 5.72 14.30 -13.93
C CYS A 182 6.48 15.20 -12.96
N GLN A 183 5.77 16.10 -12.30
CA GLN A 183 6.30 16.78 -11.12
C GLN A 183 6.34 15.76 -9.96
N GLN A 184 7.54 15.51 -9.44
CA GLN A 184 7.71 14.56 -8.36
C GLN A 184 7.39 15.18 -7.01
N ILE A 185 6.61 14.45 -6.21
CA ILE A 185 6.30 14.75 -4.80
C ILE A 185 6.77 13.54 -3.99
N LEU A 186 7.79 13.73 -3.16
CA LEU A 186 8.41 12.67 -2.40
C LEU A 186 7.75 12.54 -1.01
N PHE A 187 7.48 11.31 -0.62
CA PHE A 187 6.97 10.93 0.69
C PHE A 187 7.98 10.06 1.42
N SER A 188 8.27 10.41 2.66
CA SER A 188 9.25 9.73 3.49
C SER A 188 8.60 8.77 4.48
N ARG A 189 9.40 7.83 4.99
CA ARG A 189 9.05 7.03 6.16
C ARG A 189 8.92 7.94 7.37
N LEU A 190 8.01 7.60 8.27
CA LEU A 190 7.79 8.32 9.51
C LEU A 190 8.79 7.83 10.58
N ASP A 191 9.23 8.73 11.43
CA ASP A 191 9.95 8.40 12.67
C ASP A 191 8.97 7.88 13.76
N GLY A 192 9.49 7.51 14.90
CA GLY A 192 8.70 6.94 16.00
C GLY A 192 7.60 7.86 16.48
N ASP A 193 7.94 9.13 16.73
CA ASP A 193 7.02 10.15 17.28
C ASP A 193 5.88 10.42 16.27
N ALA A 194 6.20 10.52 14.99
CA ALA A 194 5.22 10.72 13.94
C ALA A 194 4.33 9.49 13.75
N MET A 195 4.89 8.27 13.88
CA MET A 195 4.12 7.03 13.87
C MET A 195 3.09 7.01 15.00
N GLU A 196 3.50 7.33 16.23
CA GLU A 196 2.59 7.42 17.39
C GLU A 196 1.50 8.46 17.18
N ALA A 197 1.85 9.63 16.66
CA ALA A 197 0.90 10.71 16.37
C ALA A 197 -0.16 10.29 15.33
N VAL A 198 0.23 9.55 14.26
CA VAL A 198 -0.73 9.03 13.28
C VAL A 198 -1.63 7.99 13.91
N LEU A 199 -1.06 7.04 14.66
CA LEU A 199 -1.82 5.97 15.28
C LEU A 199 -2.82 6.50 16.31
N ALA A 200 -2.44 7.50 17.11
CA ALA A 200 -3.34 8.16 18.07
C ALA A 200 -4.56 8.81 17.38
N ARG A 201 -4.39 9.36 16.18
CA ARG A 201 -5.51 9.92 15.39
C ARG A 201 -6.43 8.83 14.82
N VAL A 202 -5.86 7.73 14.36
CA VAL A 202 -6.64 6.59 13.83
C VAL A 202 -7.44 5.91 14.96
N GLN A 203 -6.89 5.86 16.18
CA GLN A 203 -7.57 5.31 17.37
C GLN A 203 -8.88 6.01 17.73
N GLY A 204 -8.96 7.33 17.57
CA GLY A 204 -10.18 8.09 17.87
C GLY A 204 -11.40 7.66 17.05
N ALA A 205 -11.21 6.77 16.06
CA ALA A 205 -12.26 6.33 15.16
C ALA A 205 -12.70 4.86 15.34
N GLU A 206 -11.79 3.88 15.63
CA GLU A 206 -12.20 2.45 15.54
C GLU A 206 -11.34 1.41 16.29
N ILE A 207 -10.24 1.73 17.00
CA ILE A 207 -9.34 0.69 17.53
C ILE A 207 -9.12 0.84 19.04
N GLU A 208 -9.39 -0.24 19.82
CA GLU A 208 -9.02 -0.32 21.23
C GLU A 208 -7.49 -0.18 21.42
N SER A 209 -7.08 0.58 22.41
CA SER A 209 -5.67 0.94 22.67
C SER A 209 -4.71 -0.25 22.86
N SER A 210 -5.21 -1.43 23.23
CA SER A 210 -4.44 -2.68 23.33
C SER A 210 -4.04 -3.28 21.96
N LEU A 211 -4.62 -2.77 20.87
CA LEU A 211 -4.45 -3.34 19.52
C LEU A 211 -3.41 -2.63 18.66
N LEU A 212 -2.72 -1.60 19.19
CA LEU A 212 -1.84 -0.77 18.37
C LEU A 212 -0.52 -1.43 17.95
N GLY A 213 -0.19 -2.60 18.49
CA GLY A 213 1.05 -3.27 18.17
C GLY A 213 2.33 -2.47 18.50
N LEU A 214 2.20 -1.35 19.23
CA LEU A 214 3.34 -0.58 19.73
C LEU A 214 4.15 -1.38 20.75
N ASP A 215 3.52 -2.37 21.38
CA ASP A 215 4.13 -3.39 22.24
C ASP A 215 4.78 -4.55 21.46
N LYS A 216 4.65 -4.57 20.12
CA LYS A 216 5.16 -5.63 19.25
C LYS A 216 6.30 -5.13 18.36
N PRO A 217 7.56 -5.24 18.81
CA PRO A 217 8.70 -4.72 18.09
C PRO A 217 8.86 -5.32 16.68
N GLU A 218 8.41 -6.55 16.46
CA GLU A 218 8.44 -7.22 15.17
C GLU A 218 7.55 -6.50 14.15
N LEU A 219 6.32 -6.15 14.54
CA LEU A 219 5.38 -5.46 13.65
C LEU A 219 5.84 -4.04 13.34
N LEU A 220 6.43 -3.34 14.32
CA LEU A 220 7.04 -2.03 14.10
C LEU A 220 8.23 -2.12 13.14
N ALA A 221 9.10 -3.12 13.33
CA ALA A 221 10.24 -3.35 12.42
C ALA A 221 9.78 -3.68 11.00
N MET A 222 8.76 -4.53 10.85
CA MET A 222 8.16 -4.86 9.55
C MET A 222 7.51 -3.64 8.88
N ALA A 223 6.87 -2.79 9.65
CA ALA A 223 6.23 -1.57 9.15
C ALA A 223 7.26 -0.53 8.66
N GLY A 224 8.44 -0.51 9.29
CA GLY A 224 9.57 0.32 8.87
C GLY A 224 9.21 1.79 8.68
N GLY A 225 8.46 2.40 9.60
CA GLY A 225 8.06 3.81 9.52
C GLY A 225 6.87 4.08 8.58
N SER A 226 6.04 3.06 8.31
CA SER A 226 4.80 3.20 7.57
C SER A 226 3.59 2.88 8.45
N PRO A 227 2.74 3.88 8.80
CA PRO A 227 1.53 3.64 9.59
C PRO A 227 0.56 2.67 8.92
N GLY A 228 0.35 2.81 7.61
CA GLY A 228 -0.54 1.93 6.87
C GLY A 228 -0.04 0.48 6.82
N ALA A 229 1.28 0.27 6.72
CA ALA A 229 1.88 -1.06 6.79
C ALA A 229 1.68 -1.67 8.19
N LEU A 230 1.88 -0.88 9.27
CA LEU A 230 1.64 -1.35 10.63
C LEU A 230 0.19 -1.80 10.83
N LEU A 231 -0.78 -1.00 10.39
CA LEU A 231 -2.20 -1.38 10.47
C LEU A 231 -2.49 -2.67 9.67
N SER A 232 -1.86 -2.85 8.51
CA SER A 232 -2.00 -4.08 7.73
C SER A 232 -1.38 -5.28 8.46
N HIS A 233 -0.22 -5.11 9.09
CA HIS A 233 0.41 -6.15 9.88
C HIS A 233 -0.38 -6.50 11.13
N LEU A 234 -1.00 -5.53 11.79
CA LEU A 234 -1.90 -5.77 12.93
C LEU A 234 -3.12 -6.61 12.53
N ARG A 235 -3.75 -6.27 11.40
CA ARG A 235 -4.88 -7.08 10.88
C ARG A 235 -4.43 -8.52 10.57
N ALA A 236 -3.28 -8.69 9.94
CA ALA A 236 -2.74 -10.01 9.65
C ALA A 236 -2.40 -10.79 10.93
N TRP A 237 -1.87 -10.10 11.95
CA TRP A 237 -1.61 -10.68 13.27
C TRP A 237 -2.89 -11.24 13.92
N GLN A 238 -3.98 -10.50 13.88
CA GLN A 238 -5.28 -10.89 14.44
C GLN A 238 -5.91 -12.11 13.76
N LEU A 239 -5.56 -12.35 12.48
CA LEU A 239 -6.07 -13.49 11.73
C LEU A 239 -5.37 -14.81 12.07
N VAL A 240 -4.22 -14.77 12.75
CA VAL A 240 -3.49 -15.97 13.17
C VAL A 240 -4.05 -16.44 14.52
N PRO A 241 -4.46 -17.71 14.64
CA PRO A 241 -4.95 -18.27 15.90
C PRO A 241 -3.94 -18.13 17.05
N GLU A 242 -4.43 -17.78 18.24
CA GLU A 242 -3.60 -17.56 19.43
C GLU A 242 -2.74 -18.78 19.79
N GLU A 243 -3.28 -19.98 19.60
CA GLU A 243 -2.59 -21.25 19.85
C GLU A 243 -1.32 -21.43 18.99
N LEU A 244 -1.28 -20.84 17.80
CA LEU A 244 -0.10 -20.91 16.94
C LEU A 244 1.02 -20.00 17.43
N TRP A 245 0.68 -18.85 18.04
CA TRP A 245 1.69 -17.90 18.53
C TRP A 245 2.57 -18.53 19.59
N HIS A 246 2.00 -19.11 20.64
CA HIS A 246 2.76 -19.78 21.70
C HIS A 246 3.70 -20.86 21.18
N ARG A 247 3.24 -21.64 20.21
CA ARG A 247 4.06 -22.72 19.63
C ARG A 247 5.18 -22.24 18.71
N LEU A 248 5.01 -21.08 18.09
CA LEU A 248 6.03 -20.44 17.26
C LEU A 248 7.10 -19.76 18.12
N GLU A 249 6.70 -19.12 19.22
CA GLU A 249 7.59 -18.50 20.18
C GLU A 249 8.51 -19.52 20.86
N ASP A 250 7.93 -20.64 21.34
CA ASP A 250 8.68 -21.69 22.05
C ASP A 250 9.54 -22.58 21.14
N ARG A 251 9.35 -22.50 19.83
CA ARG A 251 9.94 -23.40 18.82
C ARG A 251 9.73 -24.90 19.12
N PRO A 252 9.47 -25.71 18.13
CA PRO A 252 9.36 -27.15 18.34
C PRO A 252 10.70 -27.76 18.74
N GLN A 253 10.71 -28.50 19.85
CA GLN A 253 11.90 -29.18 20.37
C GLN A 253 11.96 -30.64 19.90
N LYS A 254 10.83 -31.21 19.49
CA LYS A 254 10.73 -32.60 19.05
C LYS A 254 10.16 -32.72 17.64
N PRO A 255 10.57 -33.71 16.86
CA PRO A 255 10.07 -33.90 15.50
C PRO A 255 8.54 -34.00 15.41
N MET A 256 7.90 -34.65 16.38
CA MET A 256 6.44 -34.78 16.39
C MET A 256 5.73 -33.43 16.57
N ASP A 257 6.28 -32.54 17.40
CA ASP A 257 5.72 -31.20 17.63
C ASP A 257 5.88 -30.33 16.35
N ALA A 258 7.01 -30.48 15.65
CA ALA A 258 7.26 -29.81 14.37
C ALA A 258 6.25 -30.24 13.30
N LEU A 259 6.00 -31.55 13.15
CA LEU A 259 5.04 -32.08 12.20
C LEU A 259 3.60 -31.66 12.53
N ALA A 260 3.24 -31.66 13.82
CA ALA A 260 1.93 -31.19 14.27
C ALA A 260 1.76 -29.68 14.02
N LEU A 261 2.78 -28.86 14.28
CA LEU A 261 2.75 -27.43 14.00
C LEU A 261 2.61 -27.13 12.50
N ALA A 262 3.35 -27.85 11.63
CA ALA A 262 3.24 -27.73 10.19
C ALA A 262 1.82 -27.99 9.66
N ARG A 263 1.16 -29.03 10.20
CA ARG A 263 -0.23 -29.34 9.90
C ARG A 263 -1.15 -28.19 10.29
N ASP A 264 -1.05 -27.75 11.54
CA ASP A 264 -1.96 -26.76 12.09
C ASP A 264 -1.81 -25.38 11.39
N ILE A 265 -0.57 -24.98 11.03
CA ILE A 265 -0.33 -23.79 10.21
C ILE A 265 -1.03 -23.90 8.86
N THR A 266 -0.90 -25.04 8.18
CA THR A 266 -1.43 -25.21 6.83
C THR A 266 -2.95 -25.43 6.77
N GLU A 267 -3.54 -25.90 7.86
CA GLU A 267 -5.00 -26.01 8.02
C GLU A 267 -5.64 -24.67 8.41
N ALA A 268 -4.97 -23.86 9.25
CA ALA A 268 -5.49 -22.60 9.73
C ALA A 268 -5.26 -21.42 8.80
N LEU A 269 -4.14 -21.40 8.04
CA LEU A 269 -3.68 -20.23 7.30
C LEU A 269 -3.65 -20.48 5.80
N ASN A 270 -4.15 -19.52 5.03
CA ASN A 270 -3.99 -19.52 3.57
C ASN A 270 -2.55 -19.16 3.16
N GLY A 271 -2.23 -19.28 1.85
CA GLY A 271 -0.87 -19.08 1.35
C GLY A 271 -0.28 -17.70 1.65
N GLU A 272 -1.08 -16.64 1.62
CA GLU A 272 -0.61 -15.27 1.93
C GLU A 272 -0.32 -15.10 3.42
N GLN A 273 -1.21 -15.61 4.26
CA GLN A 273 -1.02 -15.60 5.71
C GLN A 273 0.22 -16.40 6.11
N GLN A 274 0.51 -17.52 5.43
CA GLN A 274 1.73 -18.29 5.63
C GLN A 274 2.98 -17.47 5.23
N LEU A 275 2.96 -16.77 4.10
CA LEU A 275 4.08 -15.91 3.68
C LEU A 275 4.27 -14.73 4.64
N TRP A 276 3.17 -14.13 5.11
CA TRP A 276 3.23 -13.09 6.12
C TRP A 276 3.79 -13.61 7.44
N LEU A 277 3.37 -14.81 7.90
CA LEU A 277 3.87 -15.47 9.10
C LEU A 277 5.38 -15.72 9.03
N ILE A 278 5.91 -16.11 7.87
CA ILE A 278 7.35 -16.27 7.66
C ILE A 278 8.07 -14.92 7.86
N ASN A 279 7.54 -13.81 7.33
CA ASN A 279 8.13 -12.48 7.51
C ASN A 279 8.18 -12.08 8.98
N TRP A 280 7.05 -12.26 9.69
CA TRP A 280 6.99 -11.99 11.11
C TRP A 280 8.00 -12.85 11.89
N TRP A 281 8.05 -14.15 11.61
CA TRP A 281 8.94 -15.06 12.31
C TRP A 281 10.42 -14.79 12.05
N GLN A 282 10.77 -14.36 10.86
CA GLN A 282 12.12 -13.88 10.56
C GLN A 282 12.49 -12.66 11.41
N GLN A 283 11.61 -11.68 11.57
CA GLN A 283 11.85 -10.52 12.42
C GLN A 283 11.96 -10.91 13.89
N HIS A 284 11.07 -11.77 14.38
CA HIS A 284 11.09 -12.27 15.74
C HIS A 284 12.43 -12.96 16.06
N LEU A 285 12.88 -13.87 15.21
CA LEU A 285 14.14 -14.57 15.38
C LEU A 285 15.35 -13.63 15.33
N TRP A 286 15.31 -12.65 14.43
CA TRP A 286 16.39 -11.65 14.30
C TRP A 286 16.49 -10.78 15.56
N ILE A 287 15.40 -10.30 16.08
CA ILE A 287 15.37 -9.47 17.30
C ILE A 287 15.89 -10.27 18.50
N GLN A 288 15.53 -11.55 18.63
CA GLN A 288 15.92 -12.36 19.75
C GLN A 288 17.39 -12.84 19.73
N GLN A 289 17.90 -13.25 18.58
CA GLN A 289 19.14 -14.02 18.53
C GLN A 289 20.19 -13.48 17.55
N SER A 290 19.80 -12.64 16.58
CA SER A 290 20.67 -12.13 15.50
C SER A 290 21.45 -13.25 14.78
N ASP A 291 20.91 -14.49 14.74
CA ASP A 291 21.51 -15.63 14.05
C ASP A 291 20.95 -15.74 12.63
N PRO A 292 21.80 -15.72 11.59
CA PRO A 292 21.34 -15.81 10.20
C PRO A 292 20.89 -17.23 9.78
N ASN A 293 21.27 -18.28 10.50
CA ASN A 293 20.95 -19.66 10.10
C ASN A 293 19.45 -19.96 10.04
N PRO A 294 18.64 -19.66 11.07
CA PRO A 294 17.20 -19.82 10.99
C PRO A 294 16.54 -18.99 9.89
N LEU A 295 17.08 -17.78 9.66
CA LEU A 295 16.53 -16.88 8.61
C LEU A 295 16.70 -17.49 7.21
N ASN A 296 17.86 -18.09 6.92
CA ASN A 296 18.11 -18.76 5.64
C ASN A 296 17.19 -19.96 5.41
N ARG A 297 16.80 -20.67 6.49
CA ARG A 297 15.82 -21.79 6.43
C ARG A 297 14.43 -21.28 6.11
N LEU A 298 14.00 -20.20 6.77
CA LEU A 298 12.71 -19.55 6.50
C LEU A 298 12.66 -18.94 5.09
N GLU A 299 13.77 -18.43 4.56
CA GLU A 299 13.81 -17.91 3.19
C GLU A 299 13.73 -19.06 2.15
N ARG A 300 14.31 -20.21 2.42
CA ARG A 300 14.08 -21.43 1.61
C ARG A 300 12.62 -21.88 1.65
N LEU A 301 12.00 -21.88 2.83
CA LEU A 301 10.58 -22.17 2.97
C LEU A 301 9.73 -21.22 2.13
N ARG A 302 10.00 -19.90 2.19
CA ARG A 302 9.35 -18.90 1.35
C ARG A 302 9.48 -19.24 -0.14
N SER A 303 10.68 -19.54 -0.59
CA SER A 303 10.97 -19.90 -1.99
C SER A 303 10.20 -21.16 -2.41
N HIS A 304 10.07 -22.16 -1.54
CA HIS A 304 9.30 -23.37 -1.80
C HIS A 304 7.79 -23.08 -1.93
N LEU A 305 7.22 -22.25 -1.04
CA LEU A 305 5.80 -21.85 -1.11
C LEU A 305 5.50 -21.07 -2.38
N LEU A 306 6.38 -20.14 -2.78
CA LEU A 306 6.25 -19.40 -4.03
C LEU A 306 6.47 -20.28 -5.26
N GLY A 307 7.29 -21.35 -5.15
CA GLY A 307 7.53 -22.34 -6.19
C GLY A 307 6.47 -23.45 -6.27
N PHE A 308 5.32 -23.26 -5.60
CA PHE A 308 4.19 -24.22 -5.60
C PHE A 308 4.52 -25.62 -5.06
N VAL A 309 5.50 -25.75 -4.20
CA VAL A 309 5.70 -26.97 -3.40
C VAL A 309 4.50 -27.14 -2.47
N GLN A 310 4.13 -28.39 -2.19
CA GLN A 310 3.03 -28.68 -1.26
C GLN A 310 3.28 -27.98 0.09
N PRO A 311 2.42 -27.07 0.54
CA PRO A 311 2.69 -26.20 1.69
C PRO A 311 3.04 -26.98 2.95
N ARG A 312 2.27 -28.04 3.24
CA ARG A 312 2.50 -28.86 4.41
C ARG A 312 3.89 -29.48 4.44
N LEU A 313 4.33 -30.08 3.32
CA LEU A 313 5.66 -30.68 3.23
C LEU A 313 6.77 -29.62 3.36
N ALA A 314 6.58 -28.45 2.77
CA ALA A 314 7.54 -27.33 2.88
C ALA A 314 7.71 -26.89 4.35
N TRP A 315 6.61 -26.74 5.08
CA TRP A 315 6.62 -26.42 6.50
C TRP A 315 7.22 -27.53 7.36
N GLU A 316 6.86 -28.80 7.12
CA GLU A 316 7.42 -29.97 7.83
C GLU A 316 8.95 -30.00 7.75
N VAL A 317 9.51 -29.84 6.54
CA VAL A 317 10.95 -29.79 6.33
C VAL A 317 11.59 -28.62 7.05
N ALA A 318 11.04 -27.42 6.90
CA ALA A 318 11.61 -26.21 7.52
C ALA A 318 11.59 -26.28 9.04
N LEU A 319 10.49 -26.76 9.64
CA LEU A 319 10.36 -26.88 11.09
C LEU A 319 11.28 -27.95 11.68
N LEU A 320 11.45 -29.08 10.99
CA LEU A 320 12.40 -30.11 11.39
C LEU A 320 13.85 -29.61 11.36
N GLU A 321 14.20 -28.82 10.37
CA GLU A 321 15.54 -28.19 10.29
C GLU A 321 15.76 -27.11 11.36
N LEU A 322 14.70 -26.50 11.91
CA LEU A 322 14.76 -25.48 12.94
C LEU A 322 14.93 -26.07 14.37
N ILE A 323 14.71 -27.36 14.54
CA ILE A 323 14.96 -28.03 15.83
C ILE A 323 16.46 -27.88 16.19
N PRO A 324 16.78 -27.44 17.41
CA PRO A 324 18.17 -27.38 17.86
C PRO A 324 18.82 -28.76 17.77
N SER A 325 20.01 -28.85 17.22
CA SER A 325 20.81 -30.08 17.29
C SER A 325 21.18 -30.30 18.75
N ALA A 326 20.86 -31.47 19.28
CA ALA A 326 21.16 -31.89 20.66
C ALA A 326 22.66 -31.90 20.90
#